data_1b12a7c33121437a99b678fda011a527
#
_entry.id   1b12a7c33121437a99b678fda011a527
#
_cell.length_a   1.000
_cell.length_b   1.000
_cell.length_c   1.000
_cell.angle_alpha   90.00
_cell.angle_beta   90.00
_cell.angle_gamma   90.00
#
_symmetry.space_group_name_H-M   'P 1'
#
loop_
_entity.id
_entity.type
_entity.pdbx_description
1 polymer ?
#
loop_
_entity_poly.entity_id
_entity_poly.type
_entity_poly.pdbx_seq_one_letter_code
_entity_poly.pdbx_strand_id
1 'polypeptide(L)'
;MLSTCRVGVAGKMGAMMSGLPNVARSIIRKIWKKTHSSVEYARRIGVNFGEELHIYGDVRWSTEPWIITLGRNCHITDGVRFLTHDGGVLLFRDKVPDLELTRPITIGDNVYIGTA
;
A
#
# COMPACT_ATOMS: atom_id res chain seq x y z
N MET A 1 -14.16 0.76 -18.04
CA MET A 1 -15.16 0.83 -16.97
C MET A 1 -14.44 0.65 -15.65
N LEU A 2 -14.39 1.67 -14.86
CA LEU A 2 -13.79 1.64 -13.56
C LEU A 2 -14.64 0.75 -12.66
N SER A 3 -14.18 -0.49 -12.43
CA SER A 3 -14.73 -1.29 -11.36
C SER A 3 -14.59 -0.48 -10.08
N THR A 4 -15.69 -0.28 -9.42
CA THR A 4 -15.82 0.42 -8.16
C THR A 4 -14.67 0.06 -7.22
N CYS A 5 -13.75 0.98 -7.01
CA CYS A 5 -12.84 0.94 -5.88
C CYS A 5 -13.70 0.90 -4.62
N ARG A 6 -13.89 -0.27 -4.07
CA ARG A 6 -14.55 -0.38 -2.78
C ARG A 6 -13.62 0.18 -1.71
N VAL A 7 -13.82 1.42 -1.40
CA VAL A 7 -13.18 2.14 -0.28
C VAL A 7 -13.56 1.52 1.09
N GLY A 8 -14.13 0.34 1.11
CA GLY A 8 -14.69 -0.23 2.33
C GLY A 8 -13.76 -1.13 3.15
N VAL A 9 -12.60 -1.52 2.63
CA VAL A 9 -11.79 -2.56 3.29
C VAL A 9 -10.62 -2.01 4.10
N ALA A 10 -10.11 -0.85 3.75
CA ALA A 10 -9.09 -0.14 4.54
C ALA A 10 -9.56 0.11 5.98
N GLY A 11 -10.86 0.30 6.17
CA GLY A 11 -11.45 0.55 7.47
C GLY A 11 -11.37 -0.61 8.46
N LYS A 12 -11.36 -1.86 8.01
CA LYS A 12 -11.41 -2.99 8.97
C LYS A 12 -10.10 -3.21 9.70
N MET A 13 -8.97 -3.21 9.00
CA MET A 13 -7.67 -3.39 9.64
C MET A 13 -7.20 -2.11 10.34
N GLY A 14 -7.44 -0.94 9.76
CA GLY A 14 -7.18 0.35 10.37
C GLY A 14 -8.02 0.57 11.63
N ALA A 15 -9.32 0.22 11.59
CA ALA A 15 -10.20 0.32 12.75
C ALA A 15 -9.84 -0.70 13.85
N MET A 16 -9.45 -1.93 13.52
CA MET A 16 -8.98 -2.92 14.48
C MET A 16 -7.66 -2.54 15.16
N MET A 17 -6.82 -1.76 14.47
CA MET A 17 -5.52 -1.32 14.99
C MET A 17 -5.54 0.09 15.56
N SER A 18 -6.64 0.84 15.43
CA SER A 18 -6.80 2.15 16.05
C SER A 18 -6.82 1.97 17.57
N GLY A 19 -5.95 2.67 18.28
CA GLY A 19 -5.81 2.55 19.71
C GLY A 19 -4.75 1.56 20.21
N LEU A 20 -4.16 0.75 19.34
CA LEU A 20 -3.03 -0.10 19.70
C LEU A 20 -1.70 0.67 19.61
N PRO A 21 -0.73 0.38 20.50
CA PRO A 21 0.60 0.97 20.41
C PRO A 21 1.31 0.51 19.11
N ASN A 22 2.22 1.33 18.61
CA ASN A 22 2.94 1.07 17.35
C ASN A 22 3.64 -0.29 17.30
N VAL A 23 4.16 -0.75 18.42
CA VAL A 23 4.81 -2.08 18.54
C VAL A 23 3.80 -3.20 18.30
N ALA A 24 2.63 -3.14 18.91
CA ALA A 24 1.56 -4.12 18.71
C ALA A 24 1.06 -4.13 17.27
N ARG A 25 0.90 -2.98 16.64
CA ARG A 25 0.55 -2.85 15.22
C ARG A 25 1.58 -3.53 14.30
N SER A 26 2.87 -3.32 14.60
CA SER A 26 3.96 -3.93 13.84
C SER A 26 3.95 -5.46 13.95
N ILE A 27 3.73 -5.99 15.14
CA ILE A 27 3.67 -7.45 15.39
C ILE A 27 2.46 -8.05 14.66
N ILE A 28 1.29 -7.44 14.78
CA ILE A 28 0.08 -7.90 14.10
C ILE A 28 0.29 -7.94 12.59
N ARG A 29 0.87 -6.90 12.00
CA ARG A 29 1.19 -6.86 10.57
C ARG A 29 2.13 -7.99 10.14
N LYS A 30 3.15 -8.30 10.95
CA LYS A 30 4.09 -9.41 10.68
C LYS A 30 3.39 -10.76 10.72
N ILE A 31 2.54 -10.99 11.71
CA ILE A 31 1.75 -12.22 11.83
C ILE A 31 0.81 -12.37 10.64
N TRP A 32 0.10 -11.31 10.27
CA TRP A 32 -0.82 -11.30 9.12
C TRP A 32 -0.11 -11.60 7.80
N LYS A 33 1.07 -11.01 7.56
CA LYS A 33 1.88 -11.33 6.38
C LYS A 33 2.28 -12.80 6.31
N LYS A 34 2.50 -13.43 7.44
CA LYS A 34 2.94 -14.82 7.50
C LYS A 34 1.79 -15.82 7.32
N THR A 35 0.58 -15.45 7.70
CA THR A 35 -0.59 -16.34 7.72
C THR A 35 -1.53 -16.20 6.53
N HIS A 36 -1.41 -15.11 5.77
CA HIS A 36 -2.28 -14.83 4.63
C HIS A 36 -1.47 -14.67 3.34
N SER A 37 -2.12 -14.89 2.20
CA SER A 37 -1.48 -14.63 0.92
C SER A 37 -1.12 -13.14 0.79
N SER A 38 -0.07 -12.86 0.01
CA SER A 38 0.38 -11.48 -0.23
C SER A 38 -0.73 -10.60 -0.83
N VAL A 39 -1.59 -11.18 -1.65
CA VAL A 39 -2.74 -10.49 -2.25
C VAL A 39 -3.81 -10.17 -1.19
N GLU A 40 -4.10 -11.12 -0.31
CA GLU A 40 -5.04 -10.90 0.80
C GLU A 40 -4.53 -9.82 1.76
N TYR A 41 -3.23 -9.84 2.04
CA TYR A 41 -2.61 -8.79 2.84
C TYR A 41 -2.76 -7.41 2.19
N ALA A 42 -2.47 -7.28 0.89
CA ALA A 42 -2.63 -6.02 0.15
C ALA A 42 -4.06 -5.50 0.23
N ARG A 43 -5.04 -6.40 0.06
CA ARG A 43 -6.48 -6.05 0.20
C ARG A 43 -6.81 -5.52 1.58
N ARG A 44 -6.30 -6.15 2.62
CA ARG A 44 -6.58 -5.81 4.02
C ARG A 44 -6.00 -4.47 4.45
N ILE A 45 -4.83 -4.11 3.95
CA ILE A 45 -4.23 -2.81 4.25
C ILE A 45 -4.82 -1.67 3.42
N GLY A 46 -5.69 -1.99 2.45
CA GLY A 46 -6.47 -1.01 1.72
C GLY A 46 -5.98 -0.68 0.32
N VAL A 47 -5.05 -1.45 -0.23
CA VAL A 47 -4.66 -1.29 -1.65
C VAL A 47 -5.87 -1.59 -2.53
N ASN A 48 -6.14 -0.69 -3.47
CA ASN A 48 -7.18 -0.88 -4.46
C ASN A 48 -6.60 -1.60 -5.67
N PHE A 49 -7.24 -2.68 -6.10
CA PHE A 49 -6.80 -3.40 -7.29
C PHE A 49 -7.96 -4.12 -7.98
N GLY A 50 -7.79 -4.32 -9.29
CA GLY A 50 -8.71 -5.09 -10.09
C GLY A 50 -8.50 -6.60 -9.94
N GLU A 51 -8.99 -7.34 -10.91
CA GLU A 51 -8.84 -8.79 -10.97
C GLU A 51 -7.40 -9.17 -11.37
N GLU A 52 -7.01 -10.40 -11.02
CA GLU A 52 -5.72 -10.99 -11.43
C GLU A 52 -4.49 -10.20 -10.93
N LEU A 53 -4.44 -9.90 -9.64
CA LEU A 53 -3.24 -9.39 -8.99
C LEU A 53 -2.34 -10.56 -8.59
N HIS A 54 -1.11 -10.55 -9.08
CA HIS A 54 -0.08 -11.54 -8.79
C HIS A 54 1.09 -10.89 -8.07
N ILE A 55 1.42 -11.40 -6.89
CA ILE A 55 2.53 -10.90 -6.07
C ILE A 55 3.51 -12.04 -5.84
N TYR A 56 4.74 -11.85 -6.28
CA TYR A 56 5.81 -12.87 -6.23
C TYR A 56 6.83 -12.51 -5.16
N GLY A 57 6.45 -12.65 -3.89
CA GLY A 57 7.33 -12.41 -2.76
C GLY A 57 6.90 -11.26 -1.86
N ASP A 58 7.86 -10.55 -1.26
CA ASP A 58 7.59 -9.45 -0.34
C ASP A 58 7.49 -8.12 -1.07
N VAL A 59 6.35 -7.49 -0.96
CA VAL A 59 6.10 -6.15 -1.51
C VAL A 59 5.86 -5.19 -0.35
N ARG A 60 6.49 -4.03 -0.41
CA ARG A 60 6.31 -2.97 0.58
C ARG A 60 5.34 -1.93 0.06
N TRP A 61 4.21 -1.87 0.69
CA TRP A 61 3.18 -0.88 0.45
C TRP A 61 3.45 0.32 1.35
N SER A 62 3.43 1.50 0.85
CA SER A 62 3.67 2.74 1.59
C SER A 62 2.91 2.82 2.93
N THR A 63 3.07 3.92 3.65
CA THR A 63 2.30 4.21 4.87
C THR A 63 0.83 4.46 4.59
N GLU A 64 0.51 4.89 3.37
CA GLU A 64 -0.86 5.14 2.88
C GLU A 64 -1.24 4.18 1.73
N PRO A 65 -1.37 2.87 1.99
CA PRO A 65 -1.66 1.90 0.92
C PRO A 65 -3.02 2.12 0.25
N TRP A 66 -3.96 2.78 0.91
CA TRP A 66 -5.30 3.06 0.39
C TRP A 66 -5.34 4.08 -0.76
N ILE A 67 -4.25 4.81 -1.01
CA ILE A 67 -4.12 5.70 -2.17
C ILE A 67 -3.36 5.06 -3.33
N ILE A 68 -3.05 3.77 -3.24
CA ILE A 68 -2.48 2.97 -4.32
C ILE A 68 -3.59 2.24 -5.05
N THR A 69 -3.66 2.42 -6.35
CA THR A 69 -4.64 1.76 -7.22
C THR A 69 -3.93 1.03 -8.33
N LEU A 70 -4.19 -0.26 -8.43
CA LEU A 70 -3.68 -1.13 -9.49
C LEU A 70 -4.84 -1.58 -10.37
N GLY A 71 -4.62 -1.63 -11.67
CA GLY A 71 -5.60 -2.17 -12.60
C GLY A 71 -5.71 -3.69 -12.56
N ARG A 72 -6.23 -4.25 -13.63
CA ARG A 72 -6.36 -5.69 -13.83
C ARG A 72 -5.06 -6.30 -14.36
N ASN A 73 -4.82 -7.55 -14.03
CA ASN A 73 -3.67 -8.32 -14.53
C ASN A 73 -2.34 -7.59 -14.25
N CYS A 74 -2.10 -7.29 -12.99
CA CYS A 74 -0.85 -6.70 -12.52
C CYS A 74 0.02 -7.75 -11.86
N HIS A 75 1.29 -7.76 -12.24
CA HIS A 75 2.30 -8.67 -11.69
C HIS A 75 3.38 -7.85 -10.97
N ILE A 76 3.63 -8.17 -9.72
CA ILE A 76 4.58 -7.45 -8.87
C ILE A 76 5.59 -8.44 -8.30
N THR A 77 6.87 -8.19 -8.57
CA THR A 77 7.94 -9.08 -8.11
C THR A 77 8.36 -8.78 -6.67
N ASP A 78 9.14 -9.70 -6.13
CA ASP A 78 9.74 -9.56 -4.81
C ASP A 78 10.57 -8.27 -4.70
N GLY A 79 10.53 -7.65 -3.54
CA GLY A 79 11.33 -6.48 -3.22
C GLY A 79 10.80 -5.15 -3.74
N VAL A 80 9.70 -5.14 -4.50
CA VAL A 80 9.08 -3.90 -4.97
C VAL A 80 8.60 -3.06 -3.78
N ARG A 81 8.87 -1.78 -3.85
CA ARG A 81 8.47 -0.81 -2.83
C ARG A 81 7.70 0.34 -3.44
N PHE A 82 6.47 0.53 -3.00
CA PHE A 82 5.66 1.68 -3.35
C PHE A 82 5.94 2.82 -2.34
N LEU A 83 6.10 4.02 -2.85
CA LEU A 83 6.28 5.22 -2.04
C LEU A 83 5.24 6.27 -2.44
N THR A 84 4.39 6.64 -1.53
CA THR A 84 3.30 7.61 -1.72
C THR A 84 3.66 8.99 -1.21
N HIS A 85 4.74 9.13 -0.46
CA HIS A 85 5.22 10.38 0.10
C HIS A 85 6.69 10.61 -0.29
N ASP A 86 7.05 11.88 -0.38
CA ASP A 86 8.41 12.30 -0.69
C ASP A 86 9.08 12.89 0.55
N GLY A 87 10.08 12.20 1.07
CA GLY A 87 10.89 12.66 2.20
C GLY A 87 11.82 13.83 1.84
N GLY A 88 12.10 14.07 0.56
CA GLY A 88 12.94 15.17 0.12
C GLY A 88 12.41 16.56 0.49
N VAL A 89 11.09 16.66 0.69
CA VAL A 89 10.46 17.92 1.11
C VAL A 89 10.90 18.37 2.51
N LEU A 90 11.44 17.46 3.33
CA LEU A 90 11.98 17.79 4.65
C LEU A 90 13.11 18.84 4.57
N LEU A 91 13.84 18.87 3.46
CA LEU A 91 14.92 19.83 3.23
C LEU A 91 14.43 21.28 3.10
N PHE A 92 13.13 21.48 2.88
CA PHE A 92 12.53 22.80 2.70
C PHE A 92 11.70 23.23 3.90
N ARG A 93 11.69 22.49 4.99
CA ARG A 93 10.91 22.81 6.19
C ARG A 93 11.44 23.99 6.99
N ASP A 94 12.64 24.43 6.71
CA ASP A 94 13.16 25.72 7.20
C ASP A 94 12.38 26.92 6.64
N LYS A 95 11.84 26.78 5.43
CA LYS A 95 11.04 27.81 4.74
C LYS A 95 9.55 27.57 4.87
N VAL A 96 9.12 26.30 4.89
CA VAL A 96 7.72 25.89 5.00
C VAL A 96 7.65 24.76 6.04
N PRO A 97 7.46 25.08 7.33
CA PRO A 97 7.56 24.12 8.42
C PRO A 97 6.67 22.87 8.31
N ASP A 98 5.46 23.04 7.76
CA ASP A 98 4.48 21.95 7.63
C ASP A 98 4.45 21.33 6.24
N LEU A 99 5.54 21.48 5.46
CA LEU A 99 5.58 20.94 4.12
C LEU A 99 5.55 19.42 4.14
N GLU A 100 4.52 18.85 3.53
CA GLU A 100 4.36 17.42 3.28
C GLU A 100 3.94 17.20 1.83
N LEU A 101 4.40 16.11 1.26
CA LEU A 101 4.03 15.71 -0.09
C LEU A 101 3.62 14.25 -0.09
N THR A 102 2.32 14.02 -0.20
CA THR A 102 1.73 12.69 -0.37
C THR A 102 0.90 12.71 -1.66
N ARG A 103 1.10 11.72 -2.52
CA ARG A 103 0.41 11.60 -3.79
C ARG A 103 -0.05 10.17 -4.05
N PRO A 104 -1.21 9.98 -4.68
CA PRO A 104 -1.68 8.66 -5.07
C PRO A 104 -0.79 8.05 -6.16
N ILE A 105 -0.77 6.73 -6.20
CA ILE A 105 -0.16 5.95 -7.27
C ILE A 105 -1.28 5.23 -8.00
N THR A 106 -1.37 5.46 -9.31
CA THR A 106 -2.33 4.76 -10.16
C THR A 106 -1.58 4.01 -11.25
N ILE A 107 -1.80 2.70 -11.30
CA ILE A 107 -1.21 1.79 -12.28
C ILE A 107 -2.35 1.17 -13.08
N GLY A 108 -2.19 1.16 -14.39
CA GLY A 108 -3.21 0.63 -15.30
C GLY A 108 -3.28 -0.89 -15.35
N ASP A 109 -3.90 -1.40 -16.38
CA ASP A 109 -4.05 -2.84 -16.62
C ASP A 109 -2.83 -3.43 -17.33
N ASN A 110 -2.63 -4.75 -17.18
CA ASN A 110 -1.58 -5.51 -17.87
C ASN A 110 -0.18 -4.92 -17.62
N VAL A 111 0.16 -4.70 -16.36
CA VAL A 111 1.43 -4.10 -15.95
C VAL A 111 2.27 -5.11 -15.18
N TYR A 112 3.53 -5.18 -15.53
CA TYR A 112 4.55 -5.92 -14.80
C TYR A 112 5.50 -4.95 -14.10
N ILE A 113 5.67 -5.11 -12.79
CA ILE A 113 6.56 -4.29 -11.97
C ILE A 113 7.63 -5.19 -11.38
N GLY A 114 8.87 -4.95 -11.80
CA GLY A 114 10.03 -5.68 -11.30
C GLY A 114 11.00 -4.79 -10.55
N THR A 115 11.85 -5.42 -9.75
CA THR A 115 13.03 -4.80 -9.14
C THR A 115 14.26 -5.13 -9.94
N ALA A 116 15.16 -4.18 -9.99
CA ALA A 116 16.49 -4.40 -10.56
C ALA A 116 17.43 -4.99 -9.51
#